data_11ad244a56cd7194ab0ad38e3a94f3bc
#
_entry.id   11ad244a56cd7194ab0ad38e3a94f3bc
#
_cell.length_a   1.000
_cell.length_b   1.000
_cell.length_c   1.000
_cell.angle_alpha   90.00
_cell.angle_beta   90.00
_cell.angle_gamma   90.00
#
_symmetry.space_group_name_H-M   'P 1'
#
loop_
_entity.id
_entity.type
_entity.pdbx_description
1 polymer ?
#
loop_
_entity_poly.entity_id
_entity_poly.type
_entity_poly.pdbx_seq_one_letter_code
_entity_poly.pdbx_strand_id
1 'polypeptide(L)'
;MYKKGIYKILANEPLTATVWRMVLGGDTQWITAPGQFVDIALEGRYLRRPISVCDYDATTLTLIYKVVGEGTAQMSRMAAGGELDLLTGLGNGFDVHNAAQRPLLVGGGVGIPPLYSLAKRLTAQGKRVTAVLGFNRASEIFLAEEFRALGAEVVIATADGSAGIHGLVTDGMAAVSDYTSTSYSLPSLSVLVSVR
;
A
#
# COMPACT_ATOMS: atom_id res chain seq x y z
N MET A 1 0.46 21.41 1.43
CA MET A 1 0.89 21.92 2.76
C MET A 1 1.08 20.71 3.65
N TYR A 2 2.13 20.62 4.45
CA TYR A 2 2.37 19.50 5.38
C TYR A 2 2.08 19.94 6.81
N LYS A 3 1.84 18.97 7.69
CA LYS A 3 1.57 19.19 9.11
C LYS A 3 2.43 18.28 9.97
N LYS A 4 3.04 18.85 11.03
CA LYS A 4 3.68 18.09 12.09
C LYS A 4 2.66 17.77 13.18
N GLY A 5 2.64 16.53 13.67
CA GLY A 5 1.76 16.10 14.75
C GLY A 5 2.31 14.93 15.54
N ILE A 6 1.78 14.74 16.74
CA ILE A 6 2.04 13.57 17.58
C ILE A 6 0.89 12.58 17.37
N TYR A 7 1.23 11.33 17.08
CA TYR A 7 0.30 10.25 16.82
C TYR A 7 0.53 9.12 17.82
N LYS A 8 -0.57 8.62 18.38
CA LYS A 8 -0.53 7.51 19.33
C LYS A 8 -0.53 6.17 18.58
N ILE A 9 0.36 5.27 18.93
CA ILE A 9 0.36 3.91 18.42
C ILE A 9 -0.83 3.17 19.04
N LEU A 10 -1.79 2.77 18.21
CA LEU A 10 -2.96 1.99 18.61
C LEU A 10 -2.68 0.49 18.50
N ALA A 11 -1.95 0.08 17.45
CA ALA A 11 -1.51 -1.28 17.22
C ALA A 11 -0.19 -1.28 16.44
N ASN A 12 0.63 -2.30 16.65
CA ASN A 12 1.85 -2.55 15.87
C ASN A 12 2.11 -4.05 15.87
N GLU A 13 1.86 -4.71 14.73
CA GLU A 13 1.83 -6.17 14.65
C GLU A 13 2.49 -6.69 13.36
N PRO A 14 3.12 -7.86 13.40
CA PRO A 14 3.71 -8.46 12.21
C PRO A 14 2.60 -9.02 11.29
N LEU A 15 2.73 -8.74 9.98
CA LEU A 15 1.94 -9.39 8.92
C LEU A 15 2.70 -10.59 8.34
N THR A 16 4.03 -10.48 8.28
CA THR A 16 4.95 -11.54 7.84
C THR A 16 6.21 -11.50 8.72
N ALA A 17 7.18 -12.34 8.46
CA ALA A 17 8.46 -12.33 9.18
C ALA A 17 9.18 -10.99 9.15
N THR A 18 8.94 -10.16 8.13
CA THR A 18 9.65 -8.88 7.94
C THR A 18 8.76 -7.67 7.70
N VAL A 19 7.46 -7.87 7.48
CA VAL A 19 6.50 -6.79 7.20
C VAL A 19 5.59 -6.61 8.41
N TRP A 20 5.36 -5.37 8.79
CA TRP A 20 4.60 -4.96 9.97
C TRP A 20 3.49 -3.99 9.58
N ARG A 21 2.37 -4.08 10.31
CA ARG A 21 1.26 -3.13 10.24
C ARG A 21 1.24 -2.30 11.52
N MET A 22 1.28 -0.98 11.39
CA MET A 22 1.15 -0.03 12.48
C MET A 22 -0.10 0.81 12.26
N VAL A 23 -0.98 0.86 13.27
CA VAL A 23 -2.15 1.73 13.28
C VAL A 23 -1.88 2.87 14.26
N LEU A 24 -2.06 4.09 13.78
CA LEU A 24 -1.81 5.32 14.52
C LEU A 24 -3.10 6.12 14.66
N GLY A 25 -3.37 6.62 15.87
CA GLY A 25 -4.46 7.57 16.14
C GLY A 25 -3.94 8.99 16.16
N GLY A 26 -4.62 9.90 15.47
CA GLY A 26 -4.25 11.31 15.39
C GLY A 26 -5.00 12.08 14.31
N ASP A 27 -4.57 13.30 14.03
CA ASP A 27 -5.16 14.19 13.04
C ASP A 27 -4.74 13.78 11.61
N THR A 28 -5.67 13.24 10.84
CA THR A 28 -5.45 12.76 9.47
C THR A 28 -5.91 13.74 8.38
N GLN A 29 -6.45 14.91 8.74
CA GLN A 29 -7.04 15.87 7.79
C GLN A 29 -6.07 16.31 6.66
N TRP A 30 -4.78 16.19 6.88
CA TRP A 30 -3.73 16.55 5.92
C TRP A 30 -3.38 15.42 4.95
N ILE A 31 -3.94 14.21 5.15
CA ILE A 31 -3.83 13.09 4.23
C ILE A 31 -5.05 13.15 3.31
N THR A 32 -4.89 13.78 2.16
CA THR A 32 -6.01 14.14 1.27
C THR A 32 -6.18 13.21 0.08
N ALA A 33 -5.14 12.44 -0.24
CA ALA A 33 -5.15 11.55 -1.40
C ALA A 33 -4.41 10.23 -1.14
N PRO A 34 -4.89 9.11 -1.73
CA PRO A 34 -4.14 7.85 -1.76
C PRO A 34 -2.75 8.05 -2.37
N GLY A 35 -1.75 7.32 -1.87
CA GLY A 35 -0.36 7.41 -2.36
C GLY A 35 0.47 8.51 -1.69
N GLN A 36 -0.10 9.32 -0.82
CA GLN A 36 0.68 10.19 0.06
C GLN A 36 1.45 9.36 1.10
N PHE A 37 2.46 9.96 1.71
CA PHE A 37 3.30 9.32 2.71
C PHE A 37 3.43 10.20 3.97
N VAL A 38 3.93 9.60 5.02
CA VAL A 38 4.31 10.29 6.25
C VAL A 38 5.81 10.16 6.47
N ASP A 39 6.38 11.09 7.21
CA ASP A 39 7.80 11.09 7.53
C ASP A 39 7.98 11.06 9.06
N ILE A 40 8.46 9.92 9.58
CA ILE A 40 8.43 9.54 10.99
C ILE A 40 9.76 9.92 11.65
N ALA A 41 9.72 10.72 12.70
CA ALA A 41 10.87 10.91 13.57
C ALA A 41 11.02 9.73 14.53
N LEU A 42 12.25 9.26 14.70
CA LEU A 42 12.60 8.22 15.65
C LEU A 42 13.64 8.74 16.62
N GLU A 43 13.46 8.44 17.89
CA GLU A 43 14.41 8.83 18.93
C GLU A 43 15.81 8.26 18.65
N GLY A 44 16.83 9.10 18.82
CA GLY A 44 18.22 8.73 18.54
C GLY A 44 18.56 8.60 17.04
N ARG A 45 17.66 8.99 16.10
CA ARG A 45 17.90 8.95 14.67
C ARG A 45 17.85 10.34 14.04
N TYR A 46 18.89 10.70 13.31
CA TYR A 46 18.96 12.00 12.64
C TYR A 46 17.93 12.13 11.49
N LEU A 47 17.81 11.11 10.64
CA LEU A 47 16.88 11.13 9.54
C LEU A 47 15.53 10.56 9.94
N ARG A 48 14.46 11.17 9.45
CA ARG A 48 13.10 10.62 9.50
C ARG A 48 12.97 9.41 8.58
N ARG A 49 11.87 8.68 8.72
CA ARG A 49 11.56 7.48 7.91
C ARG A 49 10.30 7.74 7.09
N PRO A 50 10.44 7.91 5.76
CA PRO A 50 9.29 8.07 4.88
C PRO A 50 8.60 6.72 4.70
N ILE A 51 7.31 6.66 5.06
CA ILE A 51 6.46 5.47 4.92
C ILE A 51 5.18 5.89 4.21
N SER A 52 4.82 5.17 3.13
CA SER A 52 3.57 5.39 2.41
C SER A 52 2.37 5.04 3.27
N VAL A 53 1.31 5.85 3.15
CA VAL A 53 0.03 5.60 3.81
C VAL A 53 -0.65 4.42 3.12
N CYS A 54 -1.02 3.40 3.91
CA CYS A 54 -1.78 2.24 3.43
C CYS A 54 -3.28 2.55 3.43
N ASP A 55 -3.81 3.01 4.54
CA ASP A 55 -5.21 3.41 4.70
C ASP A 55 -5.34 4.52 5.74
N TYR A 56 -6.44 5.25 5.70
CA TYR A 56 -6.75 6.29 6.67
C TYR A 56 -8.26 6.57 6.72
N ASP A 57 -8.70 7.04 7.87
CA ASP A 57 -10.02 7.63 8.10
C ASP A 57 -9.87 8.99 8.81
N ALA A 58 -10.93 9.52 9.41
CA ALA A 58 -10.90 10.83 10.06
C ALA A 58 -9.96 10.93 11.27
N THR A 59 -9.61 9.81 11.91
CA THR A 59 -8.89 9.75 13.19
C THR A 59 -7.78 8.72 13.22
N THR A 60 -7.70 7.84 12.23
CA THR A 60 -6.71 6.76 12.19
C THR A 60 -5.93 6.73 10.88
N LEU A 61 -4.70 6.29 10.98
CA LEU A 61 -3.73 6.15 9.91
C LEU A 61 -3.08 4.78 10.01
N THR A 62 -3.13 4.00 8.94
CA THR A 62 -2.49 2.69 8.84
C THR A 62 -1.24 2.77 7.96
N LEU A 63 -0.13 2.34 8.51
CA LEU A 63 1.15 2.18 7.84
C LEU A 63 1.51 0.70 7.74
N ILE A 64 2.04 0.29 6.58
CA ILE A 64 2.66 -1.03 6.43
C ILE A 64 4.08 -0.83 5.93
N TYR A 65 5.04 -1.41 6.65
CA TYR A 65 6.46 -1.21 6.40
C TYR A 65 7.25 -2.51 6.54
N LYS A 66 8.36 -2.59 5.83
CA LYS A 66 9.30 -3.71 5.92
C LYS A 66 10.46 -3.35 6.84
N VAL A 67 10.87 -4.27 7.68
CA VAL A 67 12.09 -4.13 8.49
C VAL A 67 13.28 -4.38 7.58
N VAL A 68 13.97 -3.30 7.21
CA VAL A 68 15.14 -3.33 6.30
C VAL A 68 16.40 -2.72 6.92
N GLY A 69 16.28 -2.10 8.08
CA GLY A 69 17.40 -1.45 8.75
C GLY A 69 17.01 -1.01 10.16
N GLU A 70 17.94 -0.38 10.87
CA GLU A 70 17.81 -0.07 12.30
C GLU A 70 16.59 0.79 12.64
N GLY A 71 16.21 1.75 11.78
CA GLY A 71 15.05 2.60 12.04
C GLY A 71 13.74 1.81 12.00
N THR A 72 13.51 1.00 10.95
CA THR A 72 12.32 0.14 10.85
C THR A 72 12.36 -1.00 11.86
N ALA A 73 13.53 -1.49 12.26
CA ALA A 73 13.69 -2.42 13.38
C ALA A 73 13.36 -1.77 14.74
N GLN A 74 13.64 -0.48 14.91
CA GLN A 74 13.19 0.27 16.08
C GLN A 74 11.67 0.40 16.09
N MET A 75 11.06 0.75 14.95
CA MET A 75 9.61 0.84 14.80
C MET A 75 8.92 -0.48 15.16
N SER A 76 9.43 -1.62 14.70
CA SER A 76 8.80 -2.93 14.96
C SER A 76 8.78 -3.35 16.43
N ARG A 77 9.61 -2.72 17.27
CA ARG A 77 9.64 -2.95 18.72
C ARG A 77 8.76 -1.98 19.54
N MET A 78 8.14 -0.99 18.89
CA MET A 78 7.26 -0.04 19.56
C MET A 78 5.93 -0.69 19.90
N ALA A 79 5.49 -0.49 21.15
CA ALA A 79 4.24 -1.03 21.65
C ALA A 79 3.06 -0.05 21.46
N ALA A 80 1.85 -0.57 21.47
CA ALA A 80 0.64 0.24 21.60
C ALA A 80 0.71 1.13 22.84
N GLY A 81 0.21 2.36 22.75
CA GLY A 81 0.30 3.40 23.78
C GLY A 81 1.48 4.35 23.61
N GLY A 82 2.52 3.98 22.84
CA GLY A 82 3.62 4.86 22.50
C GLY A 82 3.19 6.00 21.56
N GLU A 83 4.05 6.99 21.40
CA GLU A 83 3.80 8.16 20.56
C GLU A 83 4.88 8.30 19.47
N LEU A 84 4.49 8.83 18.33
CA LEU A 84 5.36 9.13 17.20
C LEU A 84 5.14 10.56 16.70
N ASP A 85 6.24 11.25 16.41
CA ASP A 85 6.26 12.55 15.75
C ASP A 85 6.25 12.32 14.23
N LEU A 86 5.17 12.71 13.56
CA LEU A 86 4.98 12.57 12.12
C LEU A 86 4.89 13.92 11.42
N LEU A 87 5.44 13.97 10.21
CA LEU A 87 5.02 14.92 9.19
C LEU A 87 4.02 14.22 8.27
N THR A 88 2.85 14.82 8.09
CA THR A 88 1.76 14.30 7.24
C THR A 88 1.46 15.25 6.07
N GLY A 89 0.67 14.80 5.09
CA GLY A 89 0.35 15.59 3.90
C GLY A 89 1.51 15.69 2.92
N LEU A 90 2.39 14.70 2.90
CA LEU A 90 3.55 14.66 2.00
C LEU A 90 3.23 13.87 0.74
N GLY A 91 3.76 14.33 -0.39
CA GLY A 91 3.51 13.78 -1.72
C GLY A 91 2.19 14.26 -2.33
N ASN A 92 2.07 14.11 -3.64
CA ASN A 92 0.89 14.57 -4.42
C ASN A 92 -0.25 13.55 -4.40
N GLY A 93 0.05 12.28 -4.06
CA GLY A 93 -0.91 11.19 -4.17
C GLY A 93 -1.15 10.74 -5.62
N PHE A 94 -2.06 9.78 -5.79
CA PHE A 94 -2.51 9.31 -7.11
C PHE A 94 -3.66 10.16 -7.63
N ASP A 95 -3.69 10.41 -8.93
CA ASP A 95 -4.83 11.04 -9.59
C ASP A 95 -5.98 10.01 -9.76
N VAL A 96 -7.00 10.14 -8.93
CA VAL A 96 -8.19 9.27 -8.96
C VAL A 96 -9.26 9.76 -9.94
N HIS A 97 -9.19 11.03 -10.38
CA HIS A 97 -10.22 11.63 -11.22
C HIS A 97 -10.12 11.14 -12.66
N ASN A 98 -8.89 10.97 -13.17
CA ASN A 98 -8.60 10.51 -14.53
C ASN A 98 -8.44 8.99 -14.63
N ALA A 99 -8.70 8.23 -13.56
CA ALA A 99 -8.60 6.77 -13.61
C ALA A 99 -9.67 6.17 -14.54
N ALA A 100 -9.25 5.22 -15.38
CA ALA A 100 -10.15 4.47 -16.27
C ALA A 100 -11.27 3.76 -15.49
N GLN A 101 -12.30 3.27 -16.21
CA GLN A 101 -13.37 2.46 -15.62
C GLN A 101 -12.87 1.09 -15.12
N ARG A 102 -11.77 0.59 -15.71
CA ARG A 102 -11.11 -0.67 -15.32
C ARG A 102 -9.63 -0.40 -15.03
N PRO A 103 -9.30 0.17 -13.87
CA PRO A 103 -7.92 0.47 -13.52
C PRO A 103 -7.17 -0.82 -13.15
N LEU A 104 -5.92 -0.93 -13.61
CA LEU A 104 -4.98 -1.97 -13.20
C LEU A 104 -3.99 -1.37 -12.20
N LEU A 105 -3.96 -1.91 -10.98
CA LEU A 105 -3.03 -1.54 -9.93
C LEU A 105 -1.94 -2.61 -9.86
N VAL A 106 -0.68 -2.20 -9.93
CA VAL A 106 0.46 -3.13 -9.95
C VAL A 106 1.41 -2.77 -8.83
N GLY A 107 1.66 -3.70 -7.91
CA GLY A 107 2.55 -3.46 -6.78
C GLY A 107 3.35 -4.69 -6.36
N GLY A 108 4.61 -4.48 -5.94
CA GLY A 108 5.47 -5.52 -5.40
C GLY A 108 5.89 -5.23 -3.96
N GLY A 109 5.79 -6.23 -3.07
CA GLY A 109 6.20 -6.11 -1.67
C GLY A 109 5.60 -4.88 -0.98
N VAL A 110 6.45 -4.02 -0.40
CA VAL A 110 5.99 -2.79 0.27
C VAL A 110 5.60 -1.64 -0.67
N GLY A 111 5.57 -1.86 -1.98
CA GLY A 111 4.87 -1.00 -2.94
C GLY A 111 3.35 -1.27 -2.99
N ILE A 112 2.86 -2.37 -2.41
CA ILE A 112 1.43 -2.73 -2.36
C ILE A 112 0.62 -1.83 -1.41
N PRO A 113 1.06 -1.50 -0.19
CA PRO A 113 0.28 -0.73 0.76
C PRO A 113 -0.31 0.59 0.23
N PRO A 114 0.42 1.47 -0.48
CA PRO A 114 -0.17 2.70 -1.00
C PRO A 114 -1.26 2.49 -2.04
N LEU A 115 -1.34 1.30 -2.66
CA LEU A 115 -2.39 0.95 -3.61
C LEU A 115 -3.69 0.55 -2.92
N TYR A 116 -3.67 0.22 -1.63
CA TYR A 116 -4.88 -0.22 -0.92
C TYR A 116 -5.91 0.89 -0.78
N SER A 117 -5.52 2.06 -0.24
CA SER A 117 -6.45 3.20 -0.14
C SER A 117 -6.87 3.72 -1.53
N LEU A 118 -6.04 3.56 -2.56
CA LEU A 118 -6.40 3.86 -3.94
C LEU A 118 -7.48 2.89 -4.44
N ALA A 119 -7.30 1.58 -4.26
CA ALA A 119 -8.29 0.57 -4.63
C ALA A 119 -9.62 0.83 -3.91
N LYS A 120 -9.59 1.09 -2.60
CA LYS A 120 -10.75 1.44 -1.78
C LYS A 120 -11.53 2.63 -2.35
N ARG A 121 -10.82 3.69 -2.75
CA ARG A 121 -11.45 4.87 -3.35
C ARG A 121 -12.02 4.60 -4.74
N LEU A 122 -11.31 3.84 -5.57
CA LEU A 122 -11.76 3.53 -6.94
C LEU A 122 -12.95 2.57 -6.94
N THR A 123 -12.96 1.53 -6.09
CA THR A 123 -14.11 0.62 -5.96
C THR A 123 -15.34 1.33 -5.42
N ALA A 124 -15.17 2.25 -4.45
CA ALA A 124 -16.27 3.10 -3.96
C ALA A 124 -16.86 4.03 -5.05
N GLN A 125 -16.09 4.35 -6.10
CA GLN A 125 -16.57 5.06 -7.29
C GLN A 125 -17.22 4.14 -8.34
N GLY A 126 -17.43 2.85 -8.05
CA GLY A 126 -18.01 1.87 -8.96
C GLY A 126 -17.06 1.39 -10.07
N LYS A 127 -15.76 1.63 -9.94
CA LYS A 127 -14.75 1.15 -10.90
C LYS A 127 -14.41 -0.33 -10.65
N ARG A 128 -14.12 -1.07 -11.71
CA ARG A 128 -13.71 -2.48 -11.65
C ARG A 128 -12.20 -2.57 -11.53
N VAL A 129 -11.72 -2.60 -10.30
CA VAL A 129 -10.29 -2.62 -9.99
C VAL A 129 -9.72 -4.03 -10.16
N THR A 130 -8.62 -4.18 -10.89
CA THR A 130 -7.76 -5.37 -10.87
C THR A 130 -6.44 -5.01 -10.19
N ALA A 131 -6.03 -5.79 -9.21
CA ALA A 131 -4.77 -5.60 -8.47
C ALA A 131 -3.83 -6.79 -8.73
N VAL A 132 -2.65 -6.51 -9.30
CA VAL A 132 -1.56 -7.48 -9.45
C VAL A 132 -0.57 -7.26 -8.33
N LEU A 133 -0.43 -8.27 -7.46
CA LEU A 133 0.36 -8.22 -6.25
C LEU A 133 1.55 -9.19 -6.35
N GLY A 134 2.77 -8.67 -6.36
CA GLY A 134 3.99 -9.45 -6.49
C GLY A 134 4.73 -9.65 -5.16
N PHE A 135 5.18 -10.87 -4.91
CA PHE A 135 5.94 -11.26 -3.72
C PHE A 135 7.10 -12.19 -4.10
N ASN A 136 8.06 -12.41 -3.18
CA ASN A 136 9.09 -13.41 -3.45
C ASN A 136 8.56 -14.83 -3.28
N ARG A 137 7.69 -15.05 -2.27
CA ARG A 137 7.12 -16.36 -1.92
C ARG A 137 5.76 -16.23 -1.22
N ALA A 138 5.03 -17.33 -1.13
CA ALA A 138 3.68 -17.39 -0.52
C ALA A 138 3.64 -16.87 0.92
N SER A 139 4.68 -17.13 1.73
CA SER A 139 4.74 -16.69 3.13
C SER A 139 4.95 -15.18 3.31
N GLU A 140 5.19 -14.45 2.22
CA GLU A 140 5.32 -12.99 2.22
C GLU A 140 4.04 -12.29 1.75
N ILE A 141 2.97 -13.04 1.42
CA ILE A 141 1.71 -12.47 0.94
C ILE A 141 1.00 -11.75 2.11
N PHE A 142 0.59 -10.52 1.85
CA PHE A 142 -0.26 -9.72 2.75
C PHE A 142 -1.20 -8.83 1.93
N LEU A 143 -2.29 -8.35 2.53
CA LEU A 143 -3.34 -7.53 1.95
C LEU A 143 -4.15 -8.16 0.79
N ALA A 144 -3.88 -9.38 0.37
CA ALA A 144 -4.59 -9.97 -0.77
C ALA A 144 -6.09 -10.14 -0.50
N GLU A 145 -6.45 -10.60 0.70
CA GLU A 145 -7.85 -10.78 1.10
C GLU A 145 -8.53 -9.43 1.33
N GLU A 146 -7.80 -8.45 1.86
CA GLU A 146 -8.31 -7.09 2.05
C GLU A 146 -8.65 -6.43 0.70
N PHE A 147 -7.83 -6.61 -0.34
CA PHE A 147 -8.16 -6.15 -1.70
C PHE A 147 -9.40 -6.87 -2.24
N ARG A 148 -9.52 -8.20 -2.05
CA ARG A 148 -10.72 -8.97 -2.44
C ARG A 148 -11.98 -8.47 -1.73
N ALA A 149 -11.86 -8.18 -0.44
CA ALA A 149 -12.97 -7.64 0.37
C ALA A 149 -13.47 -6.27 -0.12
N LEU A 150 -12.60 -5.46 -0.78
CA LEU A 150 -13.01 -4.23 -1.47
C LEU A 150 -13.79 -4.50 -2.78
N GLY A 151 -13.89 -5.75 -3.24
CA GLY A 151 -14.44 -6.10 -4.54
C GLY A 151 -13.44 -5.99 -5.71
N ALA A 152 -12.14 -5.87 -5.43
CA ALA A 152 -11.11 -5.90 -6.46
C ALA A 152 -10.82 -7.34 -6.92
N GLU A 153 -10.56 -7.51 -8.20
CA GLU A 153 -9.96 -8.73 -8.73
C GLU A 153 -8.48 -8.76 -8.34
N VAL A 154 -8.01 -9.87 -7.75
CA VAL A 154 -6.63 -9.97 -7.26
C VAL A 154 -5.89 -11.08 -7.98
N VAL A 155 -4.80 -10.71 -8.63
CA VAL A 155 -3.81 -11.61 -9.24
C VAL A 155 -2.54 -11.58 -8.40
N ILE A 156 -2.08 -12.76 -7.98
CA ILE A 156 -0.85 -12.92 -7.21
C ILE A 156 0.23 -13.49 -8.11
N ALA A 157 1.44 -12.94 -8.02
CA ALA A 157 2.65 -13.51 -8.60
C ALA A 157 3.69 -13.74 -7.50
N THR A 158 4.36 -14.89 -7.53
CA THR A 158 5.49 -15.17 -6.63
C THR A 158 6.72 -15.59 -7.42
N ALA A 159 7.87 -14.99 -7.07
CA ALA A 159 9.12 -15.23 -7.78
C ALA A 159 9.57 -16.70 -7.70
N ASP A 160 9.24 -17.40 -6.60
CA ASP A 160 9.58 -18.82 -6.41
C ASP A 160 8.45 -19.77 -6.90
N GLY A 161 7.34 -19.26 -7.41
CA GLY A 161 6.20 -20.05 -7.89
C GLY A 161 5.38 -20.74 -6.78
N SER A 162 5.58 -20.37 -5.52
CA SER A 162 4.89 -21.01 -4.37
C SER A 162 3.41 -20.62 -4.26
N ALA A 163 2.96 -19.56 -4.94
CA ALA A 163 1.55 -19.19 -5.04
C ALA A 163 1.28 -18.33 -6.29
N GLY A 164 0.10 -18.52 -6.88
CA GLY A 164 -0.34 -17.74 -8.05
C GLY A 164 0.54 -17.97 -9.29
N ILE A 165 0.84 -16.90 -10.01
CA ILE A 165 1.68 -16.92 -11.21
C ILE A 165 3.14 -17.02 -10.78
N HIS A 166 3.88 -17.96 -11.36
CA HIS A 166 5.32 -18.06 -11.15
C HIS A 166 6.05 -16.96 -11.93
N GLY A 167 6.73 -16.09 -11.24
CA GLY A 167 7.49 -14.98 -11.84
C GLY A 167 7.41 -13.70 -11.03
N LEU A 168 7.78 -12.60 -11.66
CA LEU A 168 7.71 -11.26 -11.07
C LEU A 168 6.29 -10.66 -11.24
N VAL A 169 6.05 -9.53 -10.61
CA VAL A 169 4.80 -8.78 -10.76
C VAL A 169 4.49 -8.42 -12.23
N THR A 170 5.51 -8.26 -13.07
CA THR A 170 5.38 -8.03 -14.51
C THR A 170 4.79 -9.21 -15.27
N ASP A 171 5.09 -10.45 -14.83
CA ASP A 171 4.51 -11.66 -15.44
C ASP A 171 3.03 -11.75 -15.07
N GLY A 172 2.68 -11.40 -13.82
CA GLY A 172 1.30 -11.25 -13.40
C GLY A 172 0.53 -10.18 -14.19
N MET A 173 1.18 -9.06 -14.50
CA MET A 173 0.61 -8.00 -15.33
C MET A 173 0.38 -8.48 -16.77
N ALA A 174 1.32 -9.21 -17.37
CA ALA A 174 1.19 -9.77 -18.72
C ALA A 174 -0.01 -10.73 -18.81
N ALA A 175 -0.18 -11.61 -17.83
CA ALA A 175 -1.31 -12.53 -17.77
C ALA A 175 -2.69 -11.81 -17.75
N VAL A 176 -2.79 -10.66 -17.07
CA VAL A 176 -4.00 -9.83 -17.08
C VAL A 176 -4.21 -9.18 -18.44
N SER A 177 -3.14 -8.73 -19.10
CA SER A 177 -3.20 -8.10 -20.43
C SER A 177 -3.66 -9.09 -21.51
N ASP A 178 -3.25 -10.37 -21.43
CA ASP A 178 -3.68 -11.42 -22.35
C ASP A 178 -5.18 -11.73 -22.23
N TYR A 179 -5.75 -11.63 -21.03
CA TYR A 179 -7.21 -11.74 -20.82
C TYR A 179 -7.98 -10.58 -21.46
N THR A 180 -7.36 -9.41 -21.60
CA THR A 180 -8.00 -8.23 -22.19
C THR A 180 -7.85 -8.18 -23.71
N SER A 181 -6.86 -8.85 -24.30
CA SER A 181 -6.62 -8.87 -25.75
C SER A 181 -7.60 -9.76 -26.52
N THR A 182 -8.29 -10.69 -25.83
CA THR A 182 -9.23 -11.63 -26.47
C THR A 182 -10.66 -11.08 -26.60
N SER A 183 -10.98 -9.93 -26.01
CA SER A 183 -12.33 -9.35 -26.08
C SER A 183 -12.27 -7.83 -25.98
N TYR A 184 -12.41 -7.16 -27.11
CA TYR A 184 -12.64 -5.71 -27.31
C TYR A 184 -11.41 -4.79 -27.23
N SER A 185 -11.28 -3.95 -28.26
CA SER A 185 -10.42 -2.75 -28.26
C SER A 185 -10.75 -1.86 -27.04
N LEU A 186 -9.83 -1.76 -26.09
CA LEU A 186 -10.01 -0.97 -24.87
C LEU A 186 -9.58 0.48 -25.10
N PRO A 187 -10.49 1.44 -25.03
CA PRO A 187 -10.09 2.81 -24.73
C PRO A 187 -9.76 2.89 -23.22
N SER A 188 -8.54 3.26 -22.89
CA SER A 188 -8.04 3.68 -21.59
C SER A 188 -7.90 2.61 -20.48
N LEU A 189 -6.82 1.83 -20.53
CA LEU A 189 -6.25 1.15 -19.37
C LEU A 189 -5.33 2.15 -18.63
N SER A 190 -5.67 2.57 -17.42
CA SER A 190 -4.72 3.32 -16.57
C SER A 190 -3.94 2.32 -15.73
N VAL A 191 -2.66 2.15 -16.04
CA VAL A 191 -1.73 1.32 -15.25
C VAL A 191 -1.07 2.21 -14.21
N LEU A 192 -1.30 1.90 -12.94
CA LEU A 192 -0.64 2.57 -11.81
C LEU A 192 0.35 1.59 -11.21
N VAL A 193 1.64 1.82 -11.46
CA VAL A 193 2.73 0.95 -10.98
C VAL A 193 3.35 1.56 -9.75
N SER A 194 3.39 0.80 -8.66
CA SER A 194 4.19 1.10 -7.48
C SER A 194 5.19 -0.03 -7.27
N VAL A 195 6.46 0.22 -7.59
CA VAL A 195 7.56 -0.72 -7.40
C VAL A 195 8.56 -0.12 -6.42
N ARG A 196 8.88 -0.85 -5.36
CA ARG A 196 10.05 -0.60 -4.52
C ARG A 196 10.72 -1.91 -4.18
#